data_4eb43910f93c0850e3b67fd6975d205f
#
_entry.id   4eb43910f93c0850e3b67fd6975d205f
#
_cell.length_a   1.000
_cell.length_b   1.000
_cell.length_c   1.000
_cell.angle_alpha   90.00
_cell.angle_beta   90.00
_cell.angle_gamma   90.00
#
_symmetry.space_group_name_H-M   'P 1'
#
loop_
_entity.id
_entity.type
_entity.pdbx_description
1 polymer ?
#
loop_
_entity_poly.entity_id
_entity_poly.type
_entity_poly.pdbx_seq_one_letter_code
_entity_poly.pdbx_strand_id
1 'polypeptide(L)'
;MKKNIIGLDLETIPRFDANLIKKYESEKIQKVLSNKTYKQVTKDKKIEEIKDAFTELSIGVIGEITKGMIKDFSVDPLKNKICAIGMCYRDLDGELIEISLASENEFELVKLFVDTVNETMVSIGKDPIFAGHYICQFDIPTLRIAVIRNNLVGEIRNIRLKDRDCLFPISKYNSSYIDSINIFNSKLDNISMAITGENKIDNGSEVYSMYQNKQFNRMNEYVIDDAVKAFINIEKLTM
;
A
#
# COMPACT_ATOMS: atom_id res chain seq x y z
N MET A 1 -22.10 0.91 -21.24
CA MET A 1 -22.09 2.08 -20.32
C MET A 1 -20.69 2.15 -19.71
N LYS A 2 -19.87 3.18 -20.09
CA LYS A 2 -18.48 3.31 -19.56
C LYS A 2 -18.55 3.37 -18.03
N LYS A 3 -17.82 2.50 -17.37
CA LYS A 3 -17.67 2.49 -15.91
C LYS A 3 -16.60 3.51 -15.55
N ASN A 4 -16.84 4.29 -14.50
CA ASN A 4 -15.83 5.18 -13.93
C ASN A 4 -14.88 4.37 -13.06
N ILE A 5 -13.95 3.66 -13.67
CA ILE A 5 -12.97 2.81 -12.97
C ILE A 5 -11.67 3.60 -12.85
N ILE A 6 -11.14 3.65 -11.63
CA ILE A 6 -9.81 4.18 -11.33
C ILE A 6 -8.95 3.00 -10.87
N GLY A 7 -7.90 2.66 -11.63
CA GLY A 7 -6.85 1.77 -11.19
C GLY A 7 -6.03 2.45 -10.09
N LEU A 8 -5.69 1.72 -9.05
CA LEU A 8 -4.98 2.25 -7.89
C LEU A 8 -3.98 1.21 -7.37
N ASP A 9 -2.78 1.68 -7.08
CA ASP A 9 -1.76 0.96 -6.34
C ASP A 9 -1.00 1.91 -5.41
N LEU A 10 -0.56 1.41 -4.27
CA LEU A 10 0.18 2.17 -3.27
C LEU A 10 1.46 1.47 -2.88
N GLU A 11 2.53 2.25 -2.74
CA GLU A 11 3.72 1.78 -2.08
C GLU A 11 3.90 2.42 -0.71
N THR A 12 4.33 1.62 0.24
CA THR A 12 4.42 2.01 1.64
C THR A 12 5.75 1.63 2.27
N ILE A 13 6.13 2.43 3.27
CA ILE A 13 7.30 2.19 4.10
C ILE A 13 6.92 2.24 5.58
N PRO A 14 7.74 1.69 6.48
CA PRO A 14 7.51 1.81 7.92
C PRO A 14 7.46 3.26 8.38
N ARG A 15 6.55 3.56 9.28
CA ARG A 15 6.68 4.75 10.13
C ARG A 15 7.62 4.42 11.29
N PHE A 16 8.76 5.08 11.33
CA PHE A 16 9.71 4.94 12.44
C PHE A 16 9.29 5.82 13.63
N ASP A 17 8.12 5.54 14.18
CA ASP A 17 7.65 6.11 15.44
C ASP A 17 8.33 5.43 16.62
N ALA A 18 8.94 6.21 17.52
CA ALA A 18 9.71 5.67 18.64
C ALA A 18 8.89 4.73 19.54
N ASN A 19 7.58 5.02 19.70
CA ASN A 19 6.69 4.17 20.53
C ASN A 19 6.39 2.84 19.82
N LEU A 20 6.18 2.87 18.50
CA LEU A 20 5.98 1.65 17.71
C LEU A 20 7.24 0.78 17.72
N ILE A 21 8.43 1.39 17.57
CA ILE A 21 9.71 0.68 17.64
C ILE A 21 9.89 0.00 18.98
N LYS A 22 9.73 0.75 20.10
CA LYS A 22 9.81 0.20 21.47
C LYS A 22 8.81 -0.92 21.71
N LYS A 23 7.59 -0.78 21.21
CA LYS A 23 6.56 -1.81 21.33
C LYS A 23 6.99 -3.09 20.59
N TYR A 24 7.47 -2.98 19.37
CA TYR A 24 7.93 -4.13 18.58
C TYR A 24 9.15 -4.81 19.20
N GLU A 25 10.14 -4.05 19.69
CA GLU A 25 11.27 -4.57 20.46
C GLU A 25 10.78 -5.37 21.68
N SER A 26 9.88 -4.79 22.48
CA SER A 26 9.30 -5.43 23.66
C SER A 26 8.57 -6.74 23.31
N GLU A 27 7.78 -6.75 22.23
CA GLU A 27 7.09 -7.95 21.75
C GLU A 27 8.07 -9.06 21.33
N LYS A 28 9.19 -8.71 20.66
CA LYS A 28 10.24 -9.68 20.31
C LYS A 28 10.93 -10.26 21.54
N ILE A 29 11.25 -9.42 22.53
CA ILE A 29 11.83 -9.87 23.80
C ILE A 29 10.87 -10.80 24.55
N GLN A 30 9.58 -10.44 24.66
CA GLN A 30 8.58 -11.29 25.32
C GLN A 30 8.42 -12.66 24.61
N LYS A 31 8.50 -12.69 23.29
CA LYS A 31 8.49 -13.93 22.53
C LYS A 31 9.66 -14.84 22.87
N VAL A 32 10.86 -14.29 23.06
CA VAL A 32 12.04 -15.04 23.52
C VAL A 32 11.86 -15.55 24.95
N LEU A 33 11.38 -14.69 25.87
CA LEU A 33 11.15 -15.05 27.27
C LEU A 33 10.11 -16.17 27.42
N SER A 34 9.03 -16.12 26.67
CA SER A 34 7.94 -17.11 26.72
C SER A 34 8.29 -18.44 26.05
N ASN A 35 9.40 -18.52 25.30
CA ASN A 35 9.80 -19.74 24.64
C ASN A 35 10.31 -20.79 25.65
N LYS A 36 9.54 -21.86 25.82
CA LYS A 36 9.82 -22.94 26.80
C LYS A 36 11.00 -23.83 26.41
N THR A 37 11.38 -23.83 25.14
CA THR A 37 12.47 -24.70 24.64
C THR A 37 13.86 -24.08 24.81
N TYR A 38 13.93 -22.75 25.04
CA TYR A 38 15.20 -22.08 25.21
C TYR A 38 15.69 -22.19 26.65
N LYS A 39 16.98 -22.56 26.81
CA LYS A 39 17.70 -22.45 28.10
C LYS A 39 17.92 -20.97 28.44
N GLN A 40 18.09 -20.64 29.73
CA GLN A 40 18.24 -19.25 30.17
C GLN A 40 19.38 -18.52 29.44
N VAL A 41 20.56 -19.13 29.35
CA VAL A 41 21.72 -18.54 28.65
C VAL A 41 21.39 -18.21 27.18
N THR A 42 20.58 -19.05 26.52
CA THR A 42 20.15 -18.81 25.12
C THR A 42 19.17 -17.65 25.06
N LYS A 43 18.29 -17.50 26.07
CA LYS A 43 17.35 -16.37 26.14
C LYS A 43 18.11 -15.06 26.32
N ASP A 44 19.05 -15.00 27.27
CA ASP A 44 19.83 -13.82 27.59
C ASP A 44 20.59 -13.33 26.34
N LYS A 45 21.28 -14.24 25.63
CA LYS A 45 21.99 -13.92 24.39
C LYS A 45 21.05 -13.36 23.30
N LYS A 46 19.88 -13.98 23.09
CA LYS A 46 18.92 -13.51 22.08
C LYS A 46 18.30 -12.16 22.42
N ILE A 47 18.11 -11.88 23.71
CA ILE A 47 17.62 -10.55 24.17
C ILE A 47 18.66 -9.48 23.92
N GLU A 48 19.93 -9.78 24.16
CA GLU A 48 21.05 -8.87 23.87
C GLU A 48 21.13 -8.58 22.36
N GLU A 49 21.12 -9.62 21.51
CA GLU A 49 21.06 -9.47 20.04
C GLU A 49 19.89 -8.60 19.56
N ILE A 50 18.71 -8.72 20.18
CA ILE A 50 17.56 -7.87 19.86
C ILE A 50 17.86 -6.40 20.23
N LYS A 51 18.31 -6.13 21.45
CA LYS A 51 18.61 -4.77 21.92
C LYS A 51 19.67 -4.09 21.06
N ASP A 52 20.72 -4.81 20.71
CA ASP A 52 21.79 -4.32 19.83
C ASP A 52 21.25 -3.94 18.45
N ALA A 53 20.42 -4.81 17.85
CA ALA A 53 19.80 -4.54 16.55
C ALA A 53 18.89 -3.29 16.57
N PHE A 54 18.18 -3.02 17.67
CA PHE A 54 17.38 -1.80 17.79
C PHE A 54 18.22 -0.55 18.11
N THR A 55 19.35 -0.72 18.76
CA THR A 55 20.35 0.34 18.92
C THR A 55 20.98 0.71 17.58
N GLU A 56 21.36 -0.28 16.77
CA GLU A 56 21.87 -0.10 15.40
C GLU A 56 20.85 0.59 14.50
N LEU A 57 19.56 0.22 14.58
CA LEU A 57 18.49 0.87 13.84
C LEU A 57 18.40 2.36 14.17
N SER A 58 18.62 2.76 15.42
CA SER A 58 18.56 4.17 15.84
C SER A 58 19.63 5.04 15.16
N ILE A 59 20.70 4.44 14.66
CA ILE A 59 21.77 5.09 13.90
C ILE A 59 21.74 4.74 12.40
N GLY A 60 20.60 4.19 11.93
CA GLY A 60 20.38 3.92 10.51
C GLY A 60 20.90 2.59 9.98
N VAL A 61 21.42 1.71 10.84
CA VAL A 61 21.92 0.38 10.44
C VAL A 61 20.76 -0.64 10.50
N ILE A 62 20.52 -1.32 9.39
CA ILE A 62 19.43 -2.30 9.24
C ILE A 62 20.02 -3.71 9.24
N GLY A 63 19.84 -4.42 10.35
CA GLY A 63 20.18 -5.84 10.50
C GLY A 63 19.00 -6.77 10.20
N GLU A 64 19.23 -8.08 10.28
CA GLU A 64 18.20 -9.10 9.98
C GLU A 64 16.94 -8.99 10.86
N ILE A 65 17.10 -8.64 12.15
CA ILE A 65 15.96 -8.46 13.08
C ILE A 65 15.09 -7.29 12.65
N THR A 66 15.72 -6.19 12.22
CA THR A 66 15.02 -4.97 11.82
C THR A 66 14.47 -5.04 10.40
N LYS A 67 15.02 -5.86 9.51
CA LYS A 67 14.38 -6.20 8.23
C LYS A 67 12.98 -6.82 8.41
N GLY A 68 12.84 -7.70 9.41
CA GLY A 68 11.52 -8.27 9.75
C GLY A 68 10.53 -7.19 10.17
N MET A 69 10.96 -6.21 10.97
CA MET A 69 10.13 -5.07 11.38
C MET A 69 9.74 -4.21 10.15
N ILE A 70 10.67 -3.92 9.27
CA ILE A 70 10.41 -3.16 8.04
C ILE A 70 9.30 -3.83 7.24
N LYS A 71 9.43 -5.13 7.00
CA LYS A 71 8.42 -5.91 6.27
C LYS A 71 7.05 -5.88 6.97
N ASP A 72 7.01 -6.16 8.29
CA ASP A 72 5.78 -6.21 9.06
C ASP A 72 5.08 -4.85 9.13
N PHE A 73 5.85 -3.76 9.24
CA PHE A 73 5.30 -2.41 9.33
C PHE A 73 4.86 -1.86 7.98
N SER A 74 5.56 -2.17 6.90
CA SER A 74 5.19 -1.70 5.56
C SER A 74 3.81 -2.19 5.14
N VAL A 75 3.41 -3.40 5.56
CA VAL A 75 2.11 -3.97 5.20
C VAL A 75 1.00 -3.74 6.24
N ASP A 76 1.30 -3.05 7.35
CA ASP A 76 0.31 -2.74 8.39
C ASP A 76 -0.16 -1.28 8.26
N PRO A 77 -1.42 -1.01 7.86
CA PRO A 77 -1.93 0.35 7.66
C PRO A 77 -1.78 1.29 8.85
N LEU A 78 -1.70 0.74 10.08
CA LEU A 78 -1.51 1.54 11.30
C LEU A 78 -0.04 1.91 11.54
N LYS A 79 0.89 1.20 10.94
CA LYS A 79 2.33 1.32 11.18
C LYS A 79 3.12 1.81 9.98
N ASN A 80 2.48 1.89 8.82
CA ASN A 80 3.11 2.39 7.59
C ASN A 80 2.82 3.87 7.33
N LYS A 81 3.50 4.39 6.32
CA LYS A 81 3.14 5.61 5.59
C LYS A 81 3.25 5.36 4.09
N ILE A 82 2.42 6.06 3.34
CA ILE A 82 2.46 6.02 1.87
C ILE A 82 3.72 6.77 1.41
N CYS A 83 4.45 6.20 0.46
CA CYS A 83 5.63 6.79 -0.15
C CYS A 83 5.55 6.89 -1.68
N ALA A 84 4.61 6.17 -2.31
CA ALA A 84 4.24 6.37 -3.70
C ALA A 84 2.76 6.03 -3.94
N ILE A 85 2.16 6.69 -4.91
CA ILE A 85 0.79 6.46 -5.40
C ILE A 85 0.84 6.34 -6.92
N GLY A 86 0.20 5.30 -7.46
CA GLY A 86 -0.11 5.13 -8.87
C GLY A 86 -1.61 5.08 -9.10
N MET A 87 -2.09 5.85 -10.07
CA MET A 87 -3.50 5.87 -10.47
C MET A 87 -3.60 5.88 -11.98
N CYS A 88 -4.61 5.20 -12.52
CA CYS A 88 -4.94 5.30 -13.94
C CYS A 88 -6.44 5.22 -14.16
N TYR A 89 -6.91 5.85 -15.23
CA TYR A 89 -8.31 5.81 -15.64
C TYR A 89 -8.45 6.13 -17.11
N ARG A 90 -9.61 5.80 -17.71
CA ARG A 90 -9.91 6.26 -19.05
C ARG A 90 -10.68 7.55 -19.01
N ASP A 91 -10.23 8.53 -19.79
CA ASP A 91 -10.94 9.79 -19.99
C ASP A 91 -12.21 9.61 -20.84
N LEU A 92 -12.84 10.74 -21.19
CA LEU A 92 -14.07 10.73 -22.00
C LEU A 92 -13.84 10.24 -23.41
N ASP A 93 -12.64 10.43 -23.97
CA ASP A 93 -12.25 9.99 -25.32
C ASP A 93 -11.80 8.51 -25.31
N GLY A 94 -11.56 7.94 -24.14
CA GLY A 94 -11.16 6.55 -23.94
C GLY A 94 -9.64 6.38 -23.86
N GLU A 95 -8.89 7.49 -23.84
CA GLU A 95 -7.43 7.46 -23.64
C GLU A 95 -7.10 7.09 -22.20
N LEU A 96 -6.03 6.30 -22.01
CA LEU A 96 -5.53 5.93 -20.70
C LEU A 96 -4.74 7.10 -20.11
N ILE A 97 -5.22 7.63 -19.00
CA ILE A 97 -4.53 8.65 -18.21
C ILE A 97 -3.82 7.95 -17.06
N GLU A 98 -2.54 8.22 -16.93
CA GLU A 98 -1.67 7.66 -15.91
C GLU A 98 -1.14 8.78 -15.02
N ILE A 99 -1.22 8.58 -13.70
CA ILE A 99 -0.77 9.56 -12.69
C ILE A 99 0.04 8.80 -11.64
N SER A 100 1.27 9.23 -11.40
CA SER A 100 2.08 8.69 -10.31
C SER A 100 2.85 9.78 -9.59
N LEU A 101 3.03 9.60 -8.29
CA LEU A 101 3.87 10.44 -7.46
C LEU A 101 4.54 9.59 -6.38
N ALA A 102 5.87 9.75 -6.24
CA ALA A 102 6.64 9.27 -5.10
C ALA A 102 7.25 10.45 -4.37
N SER A 103 7.11 10.50 -3.03
CA SER A 103 7.57 11.63 -2.21
C SER A 103 7.92 11.18 -0.79
N GLU A 104 8.79 11.95 -0.13
CA GLU A 104 9.01 11.83 1.31
C GLU A 104 7.82 12.41 2.11
N ASN A 105 7.01 13.24 1.49
CA ASN A 105 5.88 13.92 2.10
C ASN A 105 4.57 13.18 1.82
N GLU A 106 4.09 12.40 2.78
CA GLU A 106 2.83 11.67 2.66
C GLU A 106 1.63 12.58 2.42
N PHE A 107 1.62 13.80 2.96
CA PHE A 107 0.53 14.76 2.73
C PHE A 107 0.35 15.07 1.24
N GLU A 108 1.45 15.29 0.51
CA GLU A 108 1.41 15.59 -0.94
C GLU A 108 0.79 14.43 -1.72
N LEU A 109 1.17 13.18 -1.36
CA LEU A 109 0.67 11.97 -1.99
C LEU A 109 -0.85 11.81 -1.79
N VAL A 110 -1.27 11.94 -0.52
CA VAL A 110 -2.69 11.81 -0.17
C VAL A 110 -3.52 12.96 -0.75
N LYS A 111 -2.95 14.16 -0.81
CA LYS A 111 -3.60 15.33 -1.43
C LYS A 111 -3.78 15.11 -2.93
N LEU A 112 -2.76 14.63 -3.64
CA LEU A 112 -2.85 14.28 -5.06
C LEU A 112 -3.99 13.27 -5.30
N PHE A 113 -4.06 12.22 -4.48
CA PHE A 113 -5.14 11.23 -4.58
C PHE A 113 -6.52 11.91 -4.44
N VAL A 114 -6.69 12.74 -3.40
CA VAL A 114 -7.97 13.42 -3.14
C VAL A 114 -8.36 14.33 -4.30
N ASP A 115 -7.41 15.13 -4.80
CA ASP A 115 -7.65 16.06 -5.91
C ASP A 115 -7.99 15.32 -7.19
N THR A 116 -7.20 14.30 -7.58
CA THR A 116 -7.44 13.50 -8.79
C THR A 116 -8.81 12.84 -8.76
N VAL A 117 -9.19 12.25 -7.63
CA VAL A 117 -10.51 11.62 -7.52
C VAL A 117 -11.63 12.64 -7.62
N ASN A 118 -11.50 13.80 -6.96
CA ASN A 118 -12.51 14.86 -7.06
C ASN A 118 -12.64 15.41 -8.49
N GLU A 119 -11.54 15.62 -9.20
CA GLU A 119 -11.51 16.07 -10.60
C GLU A 119 -12.13 15.02 -11.53
N THR A 120 -11.76 13.76 -11.37
CA THR A 120 -12.30 12.65 -12.17
C THR A 120 -13.82 12.53 -11.97
N MET A 121 -14.31 12.71 -10.75
CA MET A 121 -15.76 12.68 -10.46
C MET A 121 -16.51 13.83 -11.12
N VAL A 122 -15.93 15.04 -11.12
CA VAL A 122 -16.52 16.20 -11.80
C VAL A 122 -16.57 15.96 -13.30
N SER A 123 -15.49 15.45 -13.89
CA SER A 123 -15.35 15.24 -15.34
C SER A 123 -16.29 14.13 -15.84
N ILE A 124 -16.42 13.05 -15.12
CA ILE A 124 -17.18 11.86 -15.56
C ILE A 124 -18.62 11.86 -15.00
N GLY A 125 -18.91 12.67 -13.97
CA GLY A 125 -20.23 12.82 -13.37
C GLY A 125 -20.76 11.58 -12.65
N LYS A 126 -19.87 10.67 -12.20
CA LYS A 126 -20.20 9.41 -11.53
C LYS A 126 -19.24 9.12 -10.40
N ASP A 127 -19.72 8.38 -9.40
CA ASP A 127 -18.87 7.85 -8.34
C ASP A 127 -17.80 6.90 -8.92
N PRO A 128 -16.53 7.01 -8.52
CA PRO A 128 -15.49 6.13 -8.98
C PRO A 128 -15.64 4.71 -8.42
N ILE A 129 -15.21 3.75 -9.22
CA ILE A 129 -14.99 2.37 -8.80
C ILE A 129 -13.49 2.17 -8.77
N PHE A 130 -12.91 1.91 -7.59
CA PHE A 130 -11.50 1.64 -7.48
C PHE A 130 -11.18 0.20 -7.85
N ALA A 131 -10.15 0.01 -8.66
CA ALA A 131 -9.67 -1.28 -9.11
C ALA A 131 -8.20 -1.46 -8.76
N GLY A 132 -7.84 -2.63 -8.22
CA GLY A 132 -6.46 -2.92 -7.83
C GLY A 132 -6.24 -4.39 -7.50
N HIS A 133 -5.06 -4.70 -7.00
CA HIS A 133 -4.68 -6.03 -6.51
C HIS A 133 -4.43 -5.99 -5.01
N TYR A 134 -5.18 -6.74 -4.22
CA TYR A 134 -5.25 -6.62 -2.75
C TYR A 134 -5.79 -5.28 -2.26
N ILE A 135 -6.43 -4.51 -3.11
CA ILE A 135 -6.87 -3.14 -2.85
C ILE A 135 -7.77 -3.03 -1.61
N CYS A 136 -8.63 -4.01 -1.39
CA CYS A 136 -9.58 -4.02 -0.27
C CYS A 136 -8.93 -4.30 1.08
N GLN A 137 -7.88 -5.12 1.09
CA GLN A 137 -7.19 -5.52 2.31
C GLN A 137 -6.04 -4.59 2.65
N PHE A 138 -5.47 -3.88 1.67
CA PHE A 138 -4.27 -3.08 1.87
C PHE A 138 -4.43 -1.60 1.48
N ASP A 139 -4.65 -1.29 0.20
CA ASP A 139 -4.58 0.10 -0.29
C ASP A 139 -5.67 0.98 0.32
N ILE A 140 -6.93 0.54 0.28
CA ILE A 140 -8.05 1.32 0.82
C ILE A 140 -7.95 1.53 2.33
N PRO A 141 -7.66 0.52 3.17
CA PRO A 141 -7.39 0.73 4.60
C PRO A 141 -6.24 1.70 4.85
N THR A 142 -5.15 1.58 4.10
CA THR A 142 -3.97 2.47 4.20
C THR A 142 -4.33 3.92 3.87
N LEU A 143 -5.00 4.15 2.74
CA LEU A 143 -5.48 5.47 2.33
C LEU A 143 -6.40 6.11 3.37
N ARG A 144 -7.36 5.36 3.92
CA ARG A 144 -8.26 5.88 4.96
C ARG A 144 -7.49 6.41 6.15
N ILE A 145 -6.53 5.64 6.64
CA ILE A 145 -5.72 6.03 7.79
C ILE A 145 -4.85 7.24 7.43
N ALA A 146 -4.24 7.26 6.24
CA ALA A 146 -3.44 8.35 5.77
C ALA A 146 -4.26 9.65 5.60
N VAL A 147 -5.47 9.57 5.05
CA VAL A 147 -6.43 10.70 4.94
C VAL A 147 -6.77 11.28 6.31
N ILE A 148 -7.09 10.42 7.30
CA ILE A 148 -7.39 10.85 8.67
C ILE A 148 -6.17 11.50 9.30
N ARG A 149 -5.00 10.86 9.18
CA ARG A 149 -3.73 11.32 9.76
C ARG A 149 -3.30 12.68 9.21
N ASN A 150 -3.59 12.94 7.94
CA ASN A 150 -3.26 14.19 7.25
C ASN A 150 -4.38 15.24 7.29
N ASN A 151 -5.45 15.04 8.06
CA ASN A 151 -6.59 15.94 8.19
C ASN A 151 -7.34 16.28 6.88
N LEU A 152 -7.31 15.36 5.90
CA LEU A 152 -7.94 15.55 4.58
C LEU A 152 -9.37 15.01 4.49
N VAL A 153 -9.96 14.56 5.60
CA VAL A 153 -11.32 13.99 5.64
C VAL A 153 -12.40 14.94 5.09
N GLY A 154 -12.22 16.24 5.31
CA GLY A 154 -13.16 17.28 4.82
C GLY A 154 -13.07 17.55 3.32
N GLU A 155 -11.93 17.26 2.70
CA GLU A 155 -11.67 17.51 1.28
C GLU A 155 -12.19 16.38 0.38
N ILE A 156 -12.39 15.19 0.95
CA ILE A 156 -13.00 14.06 0.27
C ILE A 156 -14.51 14.24 0.26
N ARG A 157 -15.01 15.03 -0.68
CA ARG A 157 -16.43 15.41 -0.70
C ARG A 157 -17.36 14.25 -1.05
N ASN A 158 -16.89 13.28 -1.83
CA ASN A 158 -17.75 12.26 -2.43
C ASN A 158 -17.18 10.85 -2.44
N ILE A 159 -15.95 10.65 -1.97
CA ILE A 159 -15.41 9.29 -1.90
C ILE A 159 -16.15 8.59 -0.77
N ARG A 160 -16.86 7.53 -1.09
CA ARG A 160 -17.52 6.65 -0.11
C ARG A 160 -16.56 5.96 0.86
N LEU A 161 -15.37 6.55 1.10
CA LEU A 161 -14.51 6.20 2.22
C LEU A 161 -15.24 6.40 3.57
N LYS A 162 -16.31 7.20 3.59
CA LYS A 162 -17.21 7.40 4.73
C LYS A 162 -18.30 6.35 4.83
N ASP A 163 -18.55 5.56 3.78
CA ASP A 163 -19.67 4.62 3.78
C ASP A 163 -19.36 3.45 4.73
N ARG A 164 -20.33 3.13 5.57
CA ARG A 164 -20.22 2.05 6.55
C ARG A 164 -19.91 0.71 5.87
N ASP A 165 -20.38 0.53 4.65
CA ASP A 165 -20.13 -0.66 3.84
C ASP A 165 -18.69 -0.75 3.30
N CYS A 166 -17.95 0.36 3.29
CA CYS A 166 -16.54 0.40 2.96
C CYS A 166 -15.61 0.02 4.11
N LEU A 167 -16.11 -0.08 5.35
CA LEU A 167 -15.32 -0.48 6.52
C LEU A 167 -15.21 -1.99 6.70
N PHE A 168 -16.05 -2.75 6.04
CA PHE A 168 -16.08 -4.21 6.11
C PHE A 168 -15.66 -4.85 4.79
N PRO A 169 -15.13 -6.08 4.82
CA PRO A 169 -14.82 -6.80 3.60
C PRO A 169 -16.06 -6.83 2.73
N ILE A 170 -15.90 -6.40 1.50
CA ILE A 170 -16.92 -6.19 0.50
C ILE A 170 -17.87 -7.36 0.47
N SER A 171 -19.13 -7.09 0.71
CA SER A 171 -20.17 -8.02 0.21
C SER A 171 -19.98 -8.12 -1.31
N LYS A 172 -20.13 -9.30 -1.89
CA LYS A 172 -20.08 -9.56 -3.35
C LYS A 172 -20.90 -8.58 -4.21
N TYR A 173 -21.62 -7.67 -3.59
CA TYR A 173 -22.62 -6.77 -4.17
C TYR A 173 -22.25 -5.27 -4.02
N ASN A 174 -21.15 -4.92 -3.34
CA ASN A 174 -20.76 -3.50 -3.26
C ASN A 174 -19.84 -3.15 -4.43
N SER A 175 -20.36 -2.36 -5.38
CA SER A 175 -19.73 -2.03 -6.65
C SER A 175 -18.66 -0.94 -6.58
N SER A 176 -18.24 -0.49 -5.38
CA SER A 176 -17.29 0.61 -5.23
C SER A 176 -15.83 0.18 -5.38
N TYR A 177 -15.55 -1.13 -5.31
CA TYR A 177 -14.20 -1.68 -5.43
C TYR A 177 -14.21 -2.96 -6.26
N ILE A 178 -13.18 -3.14 -7.08
CA ILE A 178 -12.91 -4.37 -7.81
C ILE A 178 -11.50 -4.84 -7.42
N ASP A 179 -11.42 -5.95 -6.72
CA ASP A 179 -10.17 -6.51 -6.25
C ASP A 179 -9.80 -7.74 -7.07
N SER A 180 -8.73 -7.67 -7.84
CA SER A 180 -8.33 -8.74 -8.76
C SER A 180 -7.93 -10.03 -8.04
N ILE A 181 -7.45 -9.97 -6.79
CA ILE A 181 -7.16 -11.18 -6.01
C ILE A 181 -8.42 -12.00 -5.72
N ASN A 182 -9.55 -11.32 -5.48
CA ASN A 182 -10.83 -11.98 -5.22
C ASN A 182 -11.41 -12.66 -6.47
N ILE A 183 -11.00 -12.19 -7.65
CA ILE A 183 -11.45 -12.74 -8.93
C ILE A 183 -10.58 -13.92 -9.35
N PHE A 184 -9.25 -13.74 -9.30
CA PHE A 184 -8.29 -14.68 -9.88
C PHE A 184 -7.62 -15.58 -8.86
N ASN A 185 -7.63 -15.22 -7.57
CA ASN A 185 -6.92 -15.94 -6.49
C ASN A 185 -5.45 -16.23 -6.84
N SER A 186 -4.75 -15.27 -7.45
CA SER A 186 -3.37 -15.40 -7.91
C SER A 186 -2.64 -14.07 -7.78
N LYS A 187 -1.30 -14.10 -7.81
CA LYS A 187 -0.46 -12.90 -7.80
C LYS A 187 -0.69 -12.07 -9.07
N LEU A 188 -0.53 -10.74 -8.96
CA LEU A 188 -0.69 -9.82 -10.08
C LEU A 188 0.19 -10.21 -11.29
N ASP A 189 1.45 -10.61 -11.07
CA ASP A 189 2.34 -11.07 -12.14
C ASP A 189 1.77 -12.23 -12.94
N ASN A 190 1.24 -13.24 -12.26
CA ASN A 190 0.67 -14.41 -12.93
C ASN A 190 -0.58 -14.05 -13.73
N ILE A 191 -1.38 -13.12 -13.19
CA ILE A 191 -2.59 -12.63 -13.85
C ILE A 191 -2.20 -11.83 -15.11
N SER A 192 -1.29 -10.88 -14.97
CA SER A 192 -0.83 -10.04 -16.09
C SER A 192 -0.15 -10.88 -17.16
N MET A 193 0.73 -11.80 -16.80
CA MET A 193 1.33 -12.72 -17.77
C MET A 193 0.28 -13.54 -18.54
N ALA A 194 -0.76 -14.01 -17.86
CA ALA A 194 -1.81 -14.81 -18.49
C ALA A 194 -2.74 -13.97 -19.40
N ILE A 195 -2.97 -12.70 -19.06
CA ILE A 195 -3.94 -11.84 -19.76
C ILE A 195 -3.28 -10.96 -20.84
N THR A 196 -2.10 -10.40 -20.54
CA THR A 196 -1.41 -9.43 -21.41
C THR A 196 -0.05 -9.93 -21.93
N GLY A 197 0.52 -10.96 -21.31
CA GLY A 197 1.87 -11.44 -21.63
C GLY A 197 2.98 -10.63 -20.95
N GLU A 198 2.65 -9.74 -20.02
CA GLU A 198 3.60 -8.83 -19.38
C GLU A 198 3.95 -9.25 -17.95
N ASN A 199 5.23 -9.10 -17.57
CA ASN A 199 5.72 -9.28 -16.21
C ASN A 199 5.82 -7.93 -15.48
N LYS A 200 5.86 -7.97 -14.15
CA LYS A 200 6.21 -6.80 -13.33
C LYS A 200 7.61 -6.27 -13.65
N ILE A 201 7.78 -4.97 -13.52
CA ILE A 201 9.08 -4.31 -13.72
C ILE A 201 9.99 -4.58 -12.52
N ASP A 202 9.43 -4.64 -11.31
CA ASP A 202 10.21 -4.68 -10.06
C ASP A 202 9.52 -5.51 -8.96
N ASN A 203 10.11 -5.56 -7.77
CA ASN A 203 9.57 -6.30 -6.62
C ASN A 203 9.33 -5.34 -5.44
N GLY A 204 8.16 -5.38 -4.84
CA GLY A 204 7.79 -4.57 -3.67
C GLY A 204 8.75 -4.66 -2.47
N SER A 205 9.57 -5.73 -2.39
CA SER A 205 10.62 -5.83 -1.37
C SER A 205 11.74 -4.79 -1.51
N GLU A 206 11.88 -4.14 -2.67
CA GLU A 206 12.89 -3.13 -2.94
C GLU A 206 12.44 -1.69 -2.65
N VAL A 207 11.13 -1.47 -2.46
CA VAL A 207 10.52 -0.14 -2.23
C VAL A 207 11.20 0.63 -1.11
N TYR A 208 11.47 -0.02 0.03
CA TYR A 208 12.16 0.63 1.13
C TYR A 208 13.59 1.07 0.77
N SER A 209 14.32 0.24 0.03
CA SER A 209 15.65 0.59 -0.48
C SER A 209 15.61 1.73 -1.50
N MET A 210 14.64 1.71 -2.42
CA MET A 210 14.43 2.80 -3.37
C MET A 210 14.15 4.11 -2.65
N TYR A 211 13.27 4.09 -1.64
CA TYR A 211 12.95 5.26 -0.83
C TYR A 211 14.16 5.83 -0.11
N GLN A 212 14.96 4.98 0.56
CA GLN A 212 16.17 5.42 1.26
C GLN A 212 17.20 6.05 0.31
N ASN A 213 17.32 5.51 -0.90
CA ASN A 213 18.23 6.00 -1.93
C ASN A 213 17.62 7.12 -2.79
N LYS A 214 16.44 7.64 -2.42
CA LYS A 214 15.71 8.71 -3.15
C LYS A 214 15.48 8.42 -4.63
N GLN A 215 15.27 7.16 -4.97
CA GLN A 215 15.00 6.70 -6.34
C GLN A 215 13.52 6.89 -6.70
N PHE A 216 12.99 8.11 -6.52
CA PHE A 216 11.57 8.40 -6.68
C PHE A 216 11.06 8.18 -8.12
N ASN A 217 11.88 8.41 -9.14
CA ASN A 217 11.51 8.12 -10.52
C ASN A 217 11.24 6.62 -10.73
N ARG A 218 12.12 5.74 -10.20
CA ARG A 218 11.93 4.29 -10.28
C ARG A 218 10.70 3.84 -9.49
N MET A 219 10.43 4.47 -8.33
CA MET A 219 9.22 4.20 -7.56
C MET A 219 7.95 4.61 -8.32
N ASN A 220 7.98 5.75 -9.05
CA ASN A 220 6.87 6.18 -9.89
C ASN A 220 6.60 5.18 -11.02
N GLU A 221 7.63 4.74 -11.73
CA GLU A 221 7.51 3.73 -12.79
C GLU A 221 6.94 2.42 -12.24
N TYR A 222 7.39 2.00 -11.06
CA TYR A 222 6.93 0.77 -10.44
C TYR A 222 5.46 0.83 -10.01
N VAL A 223 5.06 1.87 -9.25
CA VAL A 223 3.70 1.98 -8.72
C VAL A 223 2.66 2.19 -9.82
N ILE A 224 3.01 2.91 -10.90
CA ILE A 224 2.08 3.10 -12.03
C ILE A 224 1.95 1.84 -12.88
N ASP A 225 3.03 1.08 -13.07
CA ASP A 225 3.00 -0.21 -13.76
C ASP A 225 2.04 -1.19 -13.08
N ASP A 226 2.08 -1.30 -11.76
CA ASP A 226 1.18 -2.17 -11.00
C ASP A 226 -0.28 -1.69 -11.07
N ALA A 227 -0.54 -0.38 -10.95
CA ALA A 227 -1.88 0.20 -11.08
C ALA A 227 -2.48 -0.06 -12.48
N VAL A 228 -1.70 0.17 -13.54
CA VAL A 228 -2.12 -0.04 -14.93
C VAL A 228 -2.39 -1.51 -15.21
N LYS A 229 -1.53 -2.42 -14.77
CA LYS A 229 -1.72 -3.87 -14.93
C LYS A 229 -3.00 -4.35 -14.25
N ALA A 230 -3.21 -3.93 -13.00
CA ALA A 230 -4.44 -4.27 -12.28
C ALA A 230 -5.69 -3.72 -12.99
N PHE A 231 -5.64 -2.47 -13.46
CA PHE A 231 -6.72 -1.82 -14.20
C PHE A 231 -7.04 -2.56 -15.50
N ILE A 232 -6.04 -2.83 -16.36
CA ILE A 232 -6.24 -3.49 -17.65
C ILE A 232 -6.77 -4.92 -17.49
N ASN A 233 -6.25 -5.66 -16.49
CA ASN A 233 -6.75 -7.00 -16.19
C ASN A 233 -8.24 -6.98 -15.82
N ILE A 234 -8.67 -5.99 -15.05
CA ILE A 234 -10.08 -5.83 -14.66
C ILE A 234 -10.92 -5.31 -15.83
N GLU A 235 -10.40 -4.37 -16.60
CA GLU A 235 -11.09 -3.83 -17.77
C GLU A 235 -11.44 -4.94 -18.78
N LYS A 236 -10.49 -5.83 -19.09
CA LYS A 236 -10.71 -6.98 -19.98
C LYS A 236 -11.74 -7.99 -19.48
N LEU A 237 -12.00 -8.05 -18.17
CA LEU A 237 -13.07 -8.89 -17.63
C LEU A 237 -14.45 -8.25 -17.72
N THR A 238 -14.54 -6.96 -17.91
CA THR A 238 -15.78 -6.21 -17.82
C THR A 238 -16.28 -5.71 -19.16
N MET A 239 -15.51 -5.98 -20.22
CA MET A 239 -15.91 -5.81 -21.63
C MET A 239 -16.72 -7.02 -22.10
#